data_c8bb5b8bd0ad0f025874c149e2f4fc8e
#
_entry.id   c8bb5b8bd0ad0f025874c149e2f4fc8e
#
_cell.length_a   1.000
_cell.length_b   1.000
_cell.length_c   1.000
_cell.angle_alpha   90.00
_cell.angle_beta   90.00
_cell.angle_gamma   90.00
#
_symmetry.space_group_name_H-M   'P 1'
#
loop_
_entity.id
_entity.type
_entity.pdbx_description
1 polymer ?
#
loop_
_entity_poly.entity_id
_entity_poly.type
_entity_poly.pdbx_seq_one_letter_code
_entity_poly.pdbx_strand_id
1 'polypeptide(L)'
;LGELAGVPFLDVKSMADGGIILQQSFVNRIRSAADFIPAVATTKDGLTVSARKPTPQEADDLVFAWAVEAGVTSNSVIFAHNGATVAIGTGEQDRVGCVELAIFKAYTKYADTLAFTRHGMTLYELKLKAKEDAEAAEQLAAIEADTQKAKGGLAGTVLVSDGFFPFRDGVDVCI
;
A
#
# COMPACT_ATOMS: atom_id res chain seq x y z
N LEU A 1 1.83 17.74 -15.82
CA LEU A 1 2.76 17.13 -14.83
C LEU A 1 3.80 16.23 -15.51
N GLY A 2 3.47 15.60 -16.65
CA GLY A 2 4.38 14.68 -17.36
C GLY A 2 5.68 15.31 -17.85
N GLU A 3 5.66 16.56 -18.31
CA GLU A 3 6.82 17.26 -18.84
C GLU A 3 7.83 17.67 -17.74
N LEU A 4 7.36 17.92 -16.52
CA LEU A 4 8.19 18.25 -15.38
C LEU A 4 8.68 17.03 -14.59
N ALA A 5 8.08 15.88 -14.84
CA ALA A 5 8.45 14.64 -14.18
C ALA A 5 9.89 14.24 -14.59
N GLY A 6 10.83 14.26 -13.63
CA GLY A 6 12.21 13.89 -13.85
C GLY A 6 13.14 15.06 -14.19
N VAL A 7 12.67 16.29 -14.18
CA VAL A 7 13.53 17.46 -14.23
C VAL A 7 14.03 17.76 -12.81
N PRO A 8 15.35 17.69 -12.55
CA PRO A 8 15.87 18.05 -11.24
C PRO A 8 15.71 19.55 -11.01
N PHE A 9 15.21 19.92 -9.84
CA PHE A 9 15.12 21.30 -9.37
C PHE A 9 15.58 21.36 -7.91
N LEU A 10 15.75 22.58 -7.39
CA LEU A 10 16.10 22.77 -6.00
C LEU A 10 14.85 22.90 -5.15
N ASP A 11 14.72 22.02 -4.17
CA ASP A 11 13.76 22.15 -3.09
C ASP A 11 14.29 23.12 -2.03
N VAL A 12 13.41 23.97 -1.55
CA VAL A 12 13.70 24.93 -0.48
C VAL A 12 12.82 24.58 0.72
N LYS A 13 13.44 24.32 1.86
CA LYS A 13 12.74 24.06 3.12
C LYS A 13 13.15 25.11 4.15
N SER A 14 12.17 25.77 4.77
CA SER A 14 12.41 26.66 5.89
C SER A 14 12.57 25.88 7.19
N MET A 15 13.46 26.33 8.06
CA MET A 15 13.66 25.81 9.41
C MET A 15 13.03 26.74 10.44
N ALA A 16 12.72 26.21 11.62
CA ALA A 16 12.09 26.97 12.71
C ALA A 16 12.96 28.11 13.25
N ASP A 17 14.28 28.00 13.11
CA ASP A 17 15.27 29.01 13.51
C ASP A 17 15.50 30.09 12.44
N GLY A 18 14.76 30.07 11.34
CA GLY A 18 14.90 30.96 10.20
C GLY A 18 15.95 30.53 9.19
N GLY A 19 16.59 29.38 9.39
CA GLY A 19 17.49 28.76 8.42
C GLY A 19 16.74 28.25 7.18
N ILE A 20 17.49 27.97 6.12
CA ILE A 20 16.99 27.42 4.86
C ILE A 20 17.83 26.21 4.48
N ILE A 21 17.16 25.11 4.14
CA ILE A 21 17.78 23.94 3.52
C ILE A 21 17.51 24.00 2.01
N LEU A 22 18.59 23.98 1.23
CA LEU A 22 18.54 23.80 -0.21
C LEU A 22 18.98 22.37 -0.51
N GLN A 23 18.13 21.61 -1.19
CA GLN A 23 18.45 20.24 -1.58
C GLN A 23 17.99 19.98 -3.00
N GLN A 24 18.62 19.02 -3.66
CA GLN A 24 18.13 18.53 -4.94
C GLN A 24 16.80 17.81 -4.73
N SER A 25 15.80 18.09 -5.58
CA SER A 25 14.52 17.42 -5.53
C SER A 25 14.67 15.90 -5.75
N PHE A 26 13.81 15.14 -5.11
CA PHE A 26 13.68 13.71 -5.42
C PHE A 26 13.14 13.56 -6.84
N VAL A 27 13.88 12.82 -7.66
CA VAL A 27 13.46 12.47 -9.01
C VAL A 27 13.19 10.98 -9.06
N ASN A 28 11.92 10.61 -9.26
CA ASN A 28 11.57 9.21 -9.48
C ASN A 28 12.21 8.72 -10.80
N ARG A 29 13.09 7.74 -10.70
CA ARG A 29 13.82 7.16 -11.84
C ARG A 29 13.13 5.94 -12.43
N ILE A 30 12.21 5.32 -11.70
CA ILE A 30 11.45 4.16 -12.17
C ILE A 30 10.27 4.68 -12.99
N ARG A 31 10.28 4.40 -14.28
CA ARG A 31 9.30 4.87 -15.27
C ARG A 31 8.57 3.73 -15.97
N SER A 32 9.18 2.57 -15.93
CA SER A 32 8.69 1.37 -16.60
C SER A 32 9.15 0.12 -15.86
N ALA A 33 8.58 -1.02 -16.20
CA ALA A 33 9.01 -2.32 -15.66
C ALA A 33 10.46 -2.67 -16.02
N ALA A 34 11.02 -2.07 -17.08
CA ALA A 34 12.42 -2.28 -17.48
C ALA A 34 13.44 -1.67 -16.50
N ASP A 35 12.97 -0.76 -15.65
CA ASP A 35 13.81 -0.12 -14.63
C ASP A 35 13.93 -0.96 -13.34
N PHE A 36 13.14 -2.04 -13.22
CA PHE A 36 13.20 -2.94 -12.07
C PHE A 36 14.40 -3.88 -12.15
N ILE A 37 15.07 -4.03 -11.02
CA ILE A 37 16.14 -5.03 -10.86
C ILE A 37 15.52 -6.24 -10.14
N PRO A 38 15.53 -7.44 -10.76
CA PRO A 38 15.05 -8.65 -10.11
C PRO A 38 15.80 -8.93 -8.81
N ALA A 39 15.05 -9.29 -7.76
CA ALA A 39 15.66 -9.70 -6.51
C ALA A 39 16.42 -11.03 -6.70
N VAL A 40 17.68 -11.01 -6.33
CA VAL A 40 18.56 -12.20 -6.31
C VAL A 40 19.21 -12.27 -4.93
N ALA A 41 19.15 -13.42 -4.31
CA ALA A 41 19.80 -13.68 -3.04
C ALA A 41 20.75 -14.88 -3.16
N THR A 42 21.86 -14.84 -2.43
CA THR A 42 22.74 -15.99 -2.29
C THR A 42 22.61 -16.54 -0.87
N THR A 43 22.26 -17.82 -0.76
CA THR A 43 22.19 -18.50 0.53
C THR A 43 23.57 -18.66 1.15
N LYS A 44 23.63 -18.99 2.43
CA LYS A 44 24.90 -19.28 3.13
C LYS A 44 25.70 -20.40 2.48
N ASP A 45 25.03 -21.33 1.83
CA ASP A 45 25.64 -22.48 1.12
C ASP A 45 26.05 -22.14 -0.31
N GLY A 46 25.97 -20.86 -0.71
CA GLY A 46 26.38 -20.39 -2.04
C GLY A 46 25.35 -20.60 -3.16
N LEU A 47 24.14 -21.07 -2.82
CA LEU A 47 23.08 -21.23 -3.82
C LEU A 47 22.46 -19.85 -4.16
N THR A 48 22.44 -19.52 -5.44
CA THR A 48 21.74 -18.33 -5.92
C THR A 48 20.26 -18.62 -6.13
N VAL A 49 19.42 -17.86 -5.44
CA VAL A 49 17.96 -17.95 -5.53
C VAL A 49 17.45 -16.65 -6.13
N SER A 50 16.64 -16.76 -7.18
CA SER A 50 15.91 -15.62 -7.75
C SER A 50 14.42 -15.81 -7.58
N ALA A 51 13.72 -14.71 -7.30
CA ALA A 51 12.27 -14.73 -7.28
C ALA A 51 11.70 -14.98 -8.69
N ARG A 52 10.45 -15.44 -8.78
CA ARG A 52 9.74 -15.45 -10.05
C ARG A 52 9.67 -14.04 -10.65
N LYS A 53 9.61 -13.96 -11.95
CA LYS A 53 9.34 -12.67 -12.61
C LYS A 53 7.87 -12.29 -12.41
N PRO A 54 7.58 -10.99 -12.25
CA PRO A 54 6.20 -10.52 -12.25
C PRO A 54 5.55 -10.78 -13.61
N THR A 55 4.24 -10.99 -13.61
CA THR A 55 3.45 -10.95 -14.85
C THR A 55 3.44 -9.53 -15.43
N PRO A 56 3.05 -9.31 -16.69
CA PRO A 56 2.91 -7.96 -17.24
C PRO A 56 1.99 -7.07 -16.41
N GLN A 57 0.84 -7.58 -15.96
CA GLN A 57 -0.09 -6.84 -15.12
C GLN A 57 0.52 -6.46 -13.77
N GLU A 58 1.18 -7.41 -13.09
CA GLU A 58 1.88 -7.10 -11.83
C GLU A 58 2.98 -6.07 -12.03
N ALA A 59 3.69 -6.10 -13.15
CA ALA A 59 4.71 -5.11 -13.46
C ALA A 59 4.13 -3.72 -13.68
N ASP A 60 3.01 -3.60 -14.37
CA ASP A 60 2.28 -2.34 -14.55
C ASP A 60 1.75 -1.81 -13.21
N ASP A 61 1.19 -2.69 -12.37
CA ASP A 61 0.71 -2.34 -11.03
C ASP A 61 1.87 -1.89 -10.11
N LEU A 62 3.06 -2.51 -10.21
CA LEU A 62 4.26 -2.08 -9.48
C LEU A 62 4.73 -0.68 -9.93
N VAL A 63 4.74 -0.39 -11.24
CA VAL A 63 5.09 0.94 -11.76
C VAL A 63 4.09 1.99 -11.28
N PHE A 64 2.80 1.66 -11.35
CA PHE A 64 1.74 2.53 -10.83
C PHE A 64 1.91 2.82 -9.34
N ALA A 65 2.06 1.76 -8.52
CA ALA A 65 2.22 1.89 -7.07
C ALA A 65 3.48 2.69 -6.70
N TRP A 66 4.59 2.49 -7.44
CA TRP A 66 5.81 3.27 -7.25
C TRP A 66 5.64 4.75 -7.61
N ALA A 67 4.84 5.05 -8.62
CA ALA A 67 4.52 6.43 -8.95
C ALA A 67 3.69 7.12 -7.86
N VAL A 68 2.76 6.38 -7.22
CA VAL A 68 2.00 6.86 -6.06
C VAL A 68 2.92 7.05 -4.85
N GLU A 69 3.87 6.13 -4.63
CA GLU A 69 4.82 6.14 -3.52
C GLU A 69 5.63 7.43 -3.45
N ALA A 70 5.97 8.03 -4.60
CA ALA A 70 6.70 9.28 -4.66
C ALA A 70 6.01 10.46 -3.92
N GLY A 71 4.71 10.36 -3.66
CA GLY A 71 3.92 11.36 -2.92
C GLY A 71 3.53 10.93 -1.50
N VAL A 72 4.00 9.79 -1.02
CA VAL A 72 3.61 9.21 0.27
C VAL A 72 4.73 9.40 1.30
N THR A 73 4.34 9.66 2.54
CA THR A 73 5.32 9.90 3.64
C THR A 73 5.84 8.59 4.22
N SER A 74 7.15 8.50 4.36
CA SER A 74 7.87 7.37 4.97
C SER A 74 7.52 7.20 6.48
N ASN A 75 7.52 6.01 7.07
CA ASN A 75 7.55 4.72 6.39
C ASN A 75 6.25 4.50 5.63
N SER A 76 6.33 3.95 4.45
CA SER A 76 5.14 3.72 3.64
C SER A 76 5.14 2.35 2.94
N VAL A 77 3.93 1.83 2.77
CA VAL A 77 3.64 0.58 2.07
C VAL A 77 2.35 0.77 1.29
N ILE A 78 2.37 0.39 0.03
CA ILE A 78 1.20 0.47 -0.87
C ILE A 78 0.89 -0.90 -1.42
N PHE A 79 -0.36 -1.33 -1.28
CA PHE A 79 -0.91 -2.45 -2.02
C PHE A 79 -1.71 -1.92 -3.22
N ALA A 80 -1.44 -2.47 -4.40
CA ALA A 80 -2.11 -2.08 -5.63
C ALA A 80 -2.53 -3.28 -6.48
N HIS A 81 -3.60 -3.09 -7.24
CA HIS A 81 -4.13 -4.07 -8.17
C HIS A 81 -4.91 -3.37 -9.29
N ASN A 82 -4.70 -3.81 -10.54
CA ASN A 82 -5.40 -3.29 -11.71
C ASN A 82 -5.34 -1.76 -11.83
N GLY A 83 -4.17 -1.14 -11.60
CA GLY A 83 -3.98 0.29 -11.72
C GLY A 83 -4.67 1.13 -10.64
N ALA A 84 -5.04 0.52 -9.52
CA ALA A 84 -5.65 1.19 -8.37
C ALA A 84 -4.95 0.80 -7.07
N THR A 85 -4.87 1.74 -6.12
CA THR A 85 -4.43 1.45 -4.76
C THR A 85 -5.53 0.74 -3.98
N VAL A 86 -5.21 -0.38 -3.37
CA VAL A 86 -6.11 -1.12 -2.47
C VAL A 86 -6.00 -0.58 -1.06
N ALA A 87 -4.77 -0.36 -0.59
CA ALA A 87 -4.51 0.25 0.71
C ALA A 87 -3.14 0.92 0.76
N ILE A 88 -3.01 1.92 1.62
CA ILE A 88 -1.77 2.64 1.89
C ILE A 88 -1.58 2.73 3.40
N GLY A 89 -0.47 2.19 3.90
CA GLY A 89 0.11 2.51 5.20
C GLY A 89 1.12 3.64 5.01
N THR A 90 1.13 4.65 5.87
CA THR A 90 1.99 5.81 5.69
C THR A 90 2.24 6.53 7.02
N GLY A 91 3.42 7.13 7.14
CA GLY A 91 3.79 7.95 8.29
C GLY A 91 4.02 7.16 9.57
N GLU A 92 4.21 5.85 9.47
CA GLU A 92 4.46 4.97 10.60
C GLU A 92 5.92 5.02 11.06
N GLN A 93 6.11 4.77 12.35
CA GLN A 93 7.45 4.81 12.98
C GLN A 93 8.28 3.58 12.64
N ASP A 94 7.64 2.46 12.33
CA ASP A 94 8.30 1.22 11.98
C ASP A 94 7.67 0.55 10.75
N ARG A 95 8.41 -0.39 10.16
CA ARG A 95 8.01 -1.04 8.91
C ARG A 95 6.86 -2.02 9.09
N VAL A 96 6.85 -2.77 10.19
CA VAL A 96 5.82 -3.77 10.48
C VAL A 96 4.48 -3.08 10.73
N GLY A 97 4.47 -2.06 11.61
CA GLY A 97 3.28 -1.25 11.89
C GLY A 97 2.72 -0.59 10.62
N CYS A 98 3.58 -0.19 9.69
CA CYS A 98 3.16 0.36 8.41
C CYS A 98 2.39 -0.67 7.56
N VAL A 99 2.88 -1.91 7.51
CA VAL A 99 2.18 -3.02 6.83
C VAL A 99 0.85 -3.33 7.51
N GLU A 100 0.85 -3.46 8.83
CA GLU A 100 -0.35 -3.72 9.63
C GLU A 100 -1.42 -2.64 9.41
N LEU A 101 -1.01 -1.37 9.40
CA LEU A 101 -1.89 -0.24 9.10
C LEU A 101 -2.51 -0.35 7.69
N ALA A 102 -1.71 -0.70 6.68
CA ALA A 102 -2.20 -0.89 5.32
C ALA A 102 -3.23 -2.02 5.26
N ILE A 103 -2.94 -3.17 5.89
CA ILE A 103 -3.85 -4.32 5.96
C ILE A 103 -5.15 -3.93 6.69
N PHE A 104 -5.05 -3.29 7.84
CA PHE A 104 -6.22 -2.80 8.59
C PHE A 104 -7.10 -1.89 7.73
N LYS A 105 -6.50 -0.96 7.00
CA LYS A 105 -7.23 -0.07 6.09
C LYS A 105 -7.88 -0.83 4.93
N ALA A 106 -7.20 -1.82 4.34
CA ALA A 106 -7.76 -2.66 3.29
C ALA A 106 -9.06 -3.33 3.75
N TYR A 107 -9.03 -4.02 4.88
CA TYR A 107 -10.21 -4.68 5.44
C TYR A 107 -11.32 -3.70 5.79
N THR A 108 -10.98 -2.59 6.46
CA THR A 108 -11.97 -1.59 6.87
C THR A 108 -12.64 -0.95 5.67
N LYS A 109 -11.88 -0.54 4.65
CA LYS A 109 -12.42 0.12 3.46
C LYS A 109 -13.18 -0.82 2.56
N TYR A 110 -12.73 -2.08 2.46
CA TYR A 110 -13.48 -3.09 1.73
C TYR A 110 -14.87 -3.33 2.35
N ALA A 111 -14.91 -3.52 3.68
CA ALA A 111 -16.16 -3.67 4.41
C ALA A 111 -17.07 -2.43 4.29
N ASP A 112 -16.51 -1.21 4.37
CA ASP A 112 -17.24 0.05 4.20
C ASP A 112 -17.86 0.16 2.79
N THR A 113 -17.09 -0.22 1.76
CA THR A 113 -17.58 -0.27 0.38
C THR A 113 -18.73 -1.26 0.23
N LEU A 114 -18.63 -2.45 0.82
CA LEU A 114 -19.72 -3.44 0.79
C LEU A 114 -20.96 -2.93 1.53
N ALA A 115 -20.80 -2.31 2.70
CA ALA A 115 -21.89 -1.75 3.48
C ALA A 115 -22.63 -0.67 2.68
N PHE A 116 -21.90 0.24 2.08
CA PHE A 116 -22.49 1.31 1.28
C PHE A 116 -23.17 0.78 0.02
N THR A 117 -22.51 -0.12 -0.70
CA THR A 117 -23.04 -0.66 -1.97
C THR A 117 -24.31 -1.50 -1.75
N ARG A 118 -24.37 -2.26 -0.67
CA ARG A 118 -25.49 -3.19 -0.41
C ARG A 118 -26.65 -2.55 0.34
N HIS A 119 -26.34 -1.62 1.26
CA HIS A 119 -27.33 -1.11 2.24
C HIS A 119 -27.44 0.42 2.24
N GLY A 120 -26.65 1.14 1.43
CA GLY A 120 -26.70 2.60 1.32
C GLY A 120 -26.23 3.35 2.58
N MET A 121 -25.49 2.67 3.47
CA MET A 121 -24.98 3.25 4.71
C MET A 121 -23.51 2.87 4.92
N THR A 122 -22.78 3.68 5.68
CA THR A 122 -21.40 3.39 6.05
C THR A 122 -21.32 2.18 6.98
N LEU A 123 -20.15 1.54 7.03
CA LEU A 123 -19.89 0.44 7.97
C LEU A 123 -20.13 0.90 9.43
N TYR A 124 -19.80 2.16 9.73
CA TYR A 124 -20.02 2.73 11.05
C TYR A 124 -21.51 2.82 11.42
N GLU A 125 -22.35 3.35 10.52
CA GLU A 125 -23.80 3.43 10.70
C GLU A 125 -24.44 2.05 10.85
N LEU A 126 -24.00 1.10 10.00
CA LEU A 126 -24.45 -0.29 10.10
C LEU A 126 -24.09 -0.92 11.45
N LYS A 127 -22.87 -0.70 11.94
CA LYS A 127 -22.43 -1.15 13.27
C LYS A 127 -23.24 -0.54 14.42
N LEU A 128 -23.65 0.72 14.29
CA LEU A 128 -24.52 1.34 15.31
C LEU A 128 -25.91 0.72 15.28
N LYS A 129 -26.50 0.57 14.08
CA LYS A 129 -27.83 -0.01 13.91
C LYS A 129 -27.89 -1.46 14.37
N ALA A 130 -26.87 -2.24 14.11
CA ALA A 130 -26.76 -3.65 14.50
C ALA A 130 -26.81 -3.90 16.01
N LYS A 131 -26.64 -2.86 16.84
CA LYS A 131 -26.77 -2.99 18.31
C LYS A 131 -28.21 -3.15 18.78
N GLU A 132 -29.18 -2.68 17.99
CA GLU A 132 -30.59 -2.61 18.35
C GLU A 132 -31.50 -3.32 17.35
N ASP A 133 -30.99 -3.69 16.17
CA ASP A 133 -31.72 -4.26 15.04
C ASP A 133 -31.07 -5.59 14.62
N ALA A 134 -31.81 -6.68 14.79
CA ALA A 134 -31.33 -8.02 14.46
C ALA A 134 -31.05 -8.21 12.96
N GLU A 135 -31.84 -7.57 12.07
CA GLU A 135 -31.58 -7.61 10.61
C GLU A 135 -30.28 -6.92 10.28
N ALA A 136 -30.02 -5.76 10.87
CA ALA A 136 -28.75 -5.04 10.67
C ALA A 136 -27.56 -5.84 11.22
N ALA A 137 -27.74 -6.59 12.30
CA ALA A 137 -26.69 -7.50 12.81
C ALA A 137 -26.37 -8.64 11.85
N GLU A 138 -27.38 -9.25 11.21
CA GLU A 138 -27.17 -10.24 10.17
C GLU A 138 -26.46 -9.65 8.93
N GLN A 139 -26.86 -8.46 8.50
CA GLN A 139 -26.23 -7.73 7.41
C GLN A 139 -24.75 -7.42 7.70
N LEU A 140 -24.43 -6.99 8.92
CA LEU A 140 -23.07 -6.74 9.36
C LEU A 140 -22.22 -8.02 9.34
N ALA A 141 -22.75 -9.11 9.89
CA ALA A 141 -22.08 -10.41 9.91
C ALA A 141 -21.77 -10.92 8.49
N ALA A 142 -22.71 -10.75 7.54
CA ALA A 142 -22.49 -11.10 6.15
C ALA A 142 -21.37 -10.27 5.49
N ILE A 143 -21.32 -8.96 5.75
CA ILE A 143 -20.25 -8.06 5.27
C ILE A 143 -18.89 -8.47 5.84
N GLU A 144 -18.82 -8.76 7.14
CA GLU A 144 -17.59 -9.18 7.79
C GLU A 144 -17.09 -10.51 7.22
N ALA A 145 -17.98 -11.49 7.01
CA ALA A 145 -17.65 -12.76 6.40
C ALA A 145 -17.12 -12.61 4.96
N ASP A 146 -17.79 -11.80 4.14
CA ASP A 146 -17.36 -11.54 2.76
C ASP A 146 -16.03 -10.79 2.71
N THR A 147 -15.81 -9.84 3.63
CA THR A 147 -14.55 -9.12 3.77
C THR A 147 -13.40 -10.05 4.12
N GLN A 148 -13.61 -10.97 5.07
CA GLN A 148 -12.63 -11.99 5.42
C GLN A 148 -12.33 -12.91 4.24
N LYS A 149 -13.38 -13.41 3.57
CA LYS A 149 -13.23 -14.26 2.38
C LYS A 149 -12.44 -13.59 1.26
N ALA A 150 -12.67 -12.29 1.04
CA ALA A 150 -11.96 -11.49 0.05
C ALA A 150 -10.57 -11.01 0.55
N LYS A 151 -10.18 -11.32 1.80
CA LYS A 151 -8.96 -10.80 2.44
C LYS A 151 -8.85 -9.27 2.34
N GLY A 152 -9.96 -8.54 2.51
CA GLY A 152 -9.99 -7.09 2.36
C GLY A 152 -9.62 -6.59 0.96
N GLY A 153 -9.71 -7.44 -0.08
CA GLY A 153 -9.30 -7.13 -1.44
C GLY A 153 -7.80 -7.23 -1.69
N LEU A 154 -7.01 -7.75 -0.74
CA LEU A 154 -5.55 -7.85 -0.85
C LEU A 154 -5.08 -9.03 -1.73
N ALA A 155 -5.94 -10.02 -1.98
CA ALA A 155 -5.56 -11.17 -2.80
C ALA A 155 -5.17 -10.75 -4.22
N GLY A 156 -3.97 -11.16 -4.66
CA GLY A 156 -3.46 -10.84 -6.00
C GLY A 156 -2.92 -9.42 -6.17
N THR A 157 -2.78 -8.64 -5.09
CA THR A 157 -2.16 -7.32 -5.15
C THR A 157 -0.64 -7.42 -5.27
N VAL A 158 -0.02 -6.37 -5.78
CA VAL A 158 1.41 -6.12 -5.62
C VAL A 158 1.64 -5.22 -4.41
N LEU A 159 2.86 -5.26 -3.86
CA LEU A 159 3.28 -4.40 -2.77
C LEU A 159 4.49 -3.57 -3.18
N VAL A 160 4.44 -2.28 -2.85
CA VAL A 160 5.56 -1.34 -2.94
C VAL A 160 5.85 -0.76 -1.57
N SER A 161 7.12 -0.54 -1.25
CA SER A 161 7.58 0.08 -0.01
C SER A 161 8.67 1.11 -0.32
N ASP A 162 8.66 2.25 0.39
CA ASP A 162 9.67 3.31 0.25
C ASP A 162 11.07 2.89 0.69
N GLY A 163 11.18 1.83 1.49
CA GLY A 163 12.45 1.30 1.98
C GLY A 163 12.46 -0.22 2.06
N PHE A 164 13.61 -0.76 2.42
CA PHE A 164 13.80 -2.19 2.58
C PHE A 164 13.13 -2.72 3.86
N PHE A 165 12.83 -4.00 3.87
CA PHE A 165 12.40 -4.74 5.05
C PHE A 165 13.65 -5.26 5.79
N PRO A 166 14.00 -4.71 6.97
CA PRO A 166 15.22 -5.10 7.67
C PRO A 166 15.17 -6.53 8.22
N PHE A 167 13.95 -7.01 8.49
CA PHE A 167 13.70 -8.35 9.02
C PHE A 167 12.56 -9.00 8.25
N ARG A 168 12.45 -10.31 8.39
CA ARG A 168 11.44 -11.11 7.71
C ARG A 168 10.00 -10.84 8.20
N ASP A 169 9.85 -10.42 9.43
CA ASP A 169 8.55 -10.16 10.08
C ASP A 169 7.63 -9.26 9.25
N GLY A 170 8.16 -8.17 8.72
CA GLY A 170 7.39 -7.28 7.85
C GLY A 170 6.90 -7.93 6.56
N VAL A 171 7.65 -8.90 6.03
CA VAL A 171 7.24 -9.68 4.85
C VAL A 171 6.22 -10.76 5.23
N ASP A 172 6.44 -11.43 6.37
CA ASP A 172 5.57 -12.49 6.84
C ASP A 172 4.15 -11.98 7.17
N VAL A 173 4.02 -10.73 7.63
CA VAL A 173 2.72 -10.06 7.85
C VAL A 173 1.98 -9.78 6.54
N CYS A 174 2.68 -9.67 5.39
CA CYS A 174 2.07 -9.40 4.08
C CYS A 174 1.47 -10.66 3.41
N ILE A 175 1.81 -11.86 3.88
CA ILE A 175 1.47 -13.13 3.24
C ILE A 175 0.22 -13.75 3.91
#